data_61bfa224e2942a9f5e8153a048f531ed
#
_entry.id   61bfa224e2942a9f5e8153a048f531ed
#
_cell.length_a   1.000
_cell.length_b   1.000
_cell.length_c   1.000
_cell.angle_alpha   90.00
_cell.angle_beta   90.00
_cell.angle_gamma   90.00
#
_symmetry.space_group_name_H-M   'P 1'
#
loop_
_entity.id
_entity.type
_entity.pdbx_description
1 polymer ?
#
loop_
_entity_poly.entity_id
_entity_poly.type
_entity_poly.pdbx_seq_one_letter_code
_entity_poly.pdbx_strand_id
1 'polypeptide(L)'
;MKRQISHIVNIQTGFFAKPEEKGDVVYLQAKHFDENGNLQTELYPDIQSDKITTRHMLKVGDVLFAAKGSKNFATVFEKDNLPAVASTSFFVLRIIDPELLPDYLAWFLNHPYAQVILKNKARGTSKLVARI
;
A
#
# COMPACT_ATOMS: atom_id res chain seq x y z
N MET A 1 -22.85 -7.49 9.91
CA MET A 1 -21.88 -8.10 10.85
C MET A 1 -20.52 -7.41 10.70
N LYS A 2 -19.96 -6.98 11.80
CA LYS A 2 -18.64 -6.34 11.78
C LYS A 2 -17.53 -7.42 11.81
N ARG A 3 -16.63 -7.37 10.84
CA ARG A 3 -15.49 -8.26 10.78
C ARG A 3 -14.21 -7.44 11.00
N GLN A 4 -13.26 -8.00 11.70
CA GLN A 4 -11.95 -7.39 11.81
C GLN A 4 -11.24 -7.45 10.47
N ILE A 5 -10.54 -6.40 10.10
CA ILE A 5 -9.85 -6.36 8.82
C ILE A 5 -8.81 -7.46 8.69
N SER A 6 -8.21 -7.89 9.81
CA SER A 6 -7.22 -8.97 9.82
C SER A 6 -7.80 -10.31 9.37
N HIS A 7 -9.12 -10.48 9.38
CA HIS A 7 -9.78 -11.70 8.90
C HIS A 7 -10.05 -11.68 7.39
N ILE A 8 -10.03 -10.51 6.78
CA ILE A 8 -10.37 -10.35 5.36
C ILE A 8 -9.21 -9.82 4.54
N VAL A 9 -8.18 -9.31 5.20
CA VAL A 9 -7.02 -8.69 4.55
C VAL A 9 -5.75 -9.10 5.28
N ASN A 10 -4.74 -9.49 4.53
CA ASN A 10 -3.39 -9.69 5.08
C ASN A 10 -2.64 -8.36 4.97
N ILE A 11 -2.15 -7.86 6.11
CA ILE A 11 -1.47 -6.56 6.17
C ILE A 11 0.02 -6.79 6.41
N GLN A 12 0.85 -6.20 5.58
CA GLN A 12 2.29 -6.23 5.76
C GLN A 12 2.87 -4.83 5.54
N THR A 13 4.02 -4.56 6.13
CA THR A 13 4.75 -3.33 5.86
C THR A 13 5.43 -3.41 4.50
N GLY A 14 5.72 -2.25 3.91
CA GLY A 14 6.50 -2.21 2.70
C GLY A 14 7.94 -2.68 2.92
N PHE A 15 8.69 -2.71 1.84
CA PHE A 15 10.05 -3.23 1.79
C PHE A 15 11.05 -2.08 1.81
N PHE A 16 12.08 -2.19 2.65
CA PHE A 16 13.16 -1.19 2.65
C PHE A 16 14.18 -1.53 1.58
N ALA A 17 14.47 -0.57 0.70
CA ALA A 17 15.50 -0.69 -0.32
C ALA A 17 16.06 0.67 -0.66
N LYS A 18 17.28 0.68 -1.20
CA LYS A 18 17.90 1.85 -1.78
C LYS A 18 17.78 1.76 -3.30
N PRO A 19 17.11 2.73 -3.96
CA PRO A 19 17.07 2.73 -5.42
C PRO A 19 18.46 2.88 -6.02
N GLU A 20 18.66 2.20 -7.15
CA GLU A 20 19.90 2.23 -7.93
C GLU A 20 19.57 2.77 -9.32
N GLU A 21 20.60 3.10 -10.12
CA GLU A 21 20.39 3.58 -11.49
C GLU A 21 19.72 2.56 -12.38
N LYS A 22 20.00 1.27 -12.15
CA LYS A 22 19.47 0.18 -12.95
C LYS A 22 18.87 -0.88 -12.05
N GLY A 23 17.72 -1.39 -12.47
CA GLY A 23 17.04 -2.46 -11.77
C GLY A 23 16.04 -3.13 -12.70
N ASP A 24 15.35 -4.12 -12.17
CA ASP A 24 14.27 -4.81 -12.88
C ASP A 24 12.94 -4.72 -12.17
N VAL A 25 12.89 -4.06 -11.01
CA VAL A 25 11.68 -3.88 -10.22
C VAL A 25 11.52 -2.40 -9.85
N VAL A 26 10.30 -1.91 -9.92
CA VAL A 26 9.98 -0.53 -9.54
C VAL A 26 9.82 -0.43 -8.04
N TYR A 27 10.43 0.58 -7.44
CA TYR A 27 10.30 0.87 -6.02
C TYR A 27 9.29 2.01 -5.83
N LEU A 28 8.07 1.66 -5.45
CA LEU A 28 7.00 2.65 -5.26
C LEU A 28 7.18 3.35 -3.92
N GLN A 29 7.27 4.68 -3.98
CA GLN A 29 7.41 5.52 -2.81
C GLN A 29 6.26 6.52 -2.76
N ALA A 30 5.96 7.04 -1.57
CA ALA A 30 4.87 8.01 -1.39
C ALA A 30 5.04 9.25 -2.28
N LYS A 31 6.28 9.66 -2.55
CA LYS A 31 6.58 10.81 -3.40
C LYS A 31 6.11 10.66 -4.85
N HIS A 32 5.85 9.43 -5.29
CA HIS A 32 5.37 9.16 -6.66
C HIS A 32 3.89 9.46 -6.83
N PHE A 33 3.18 9.72 -5.74
CA PHE A 33 1.73 9.91 -5.75
C PHE A 33 1.37 11.31 -5.24
N ASP A 34 0.23 11.83 -5.71
CA ASP A 34 -0.32 13.05 -5.14
C ASP A 34 -1.09 12.73 -3.85
N GLU A 35 -1.68 13.76 -3.24
CA GLU A 35 -2.41 13.61 -1.98
C GLU A 35 -3.70 12.80 -2.11
N ASN A 36 -4.16 12.56 -3.34
CA ASN A 36 -5.34 11.72 -3.61
C ASN A 36 -4.96 10.30 -4.01
N GLY A 37 -3.68 9.96 -4.01
CA GLY A 37 -3.21 8.64 -4.37
C GLY A 37 -3.07 8.41 -5.87
N ASN A 38 -3.04 9.48 -6.66
CA ASN A 38 -2.84 9.38 -8.09
C ASN A 38 -1.36 9.46 -8.42
N LEU A 39 -0.93 8.59 -9.34
CA LEU A 39 0.45 8.55 -9.78
C LEU A 39 0.81 9.84 -10.53
N GLN A 40 1.91 10.50 -10.13
CA GLN A 40 2.31 11.80 -10.66
C GLN A 40 3.49 11.75 -11.61
N THR A 41 4.16 10.62 -11.72
CA THR A 41 5.41 10.53 -12.46
C THR A 41 5.51 9.19 -13.14
N GLU A 42 6.33 9.13 -14.20
CA GLU A 42 6.67 7.86 -14.80
C GLU A 42 7.51 7.03 -13.83
N LEU A 43 7.33 5.72 -13.89
CA LEU A 43 8.03 4.78 -13.02
C LEU A 43 9.08 4.04 -13.81
N TYR A 44 10.26 3.93 -13.23
CA TYR A 44 11.38 3.21 -13.82
C TYR A 44 11.86 2.13 -12.86
N PRO A 45 12.22 0.93 -13.36
CA PRO A 45 12.81 -0.10 -12.50
C PRO A 45 14.14 0.40 -11.92
N ASP A 46 14.22 0.43 -10.60
CA ASP A 46 15.35 1.03 -9.89
C ASP A 46 15.84 0.21 -8.71
N ILE A 47 15.32 -1.01 -8.53
CA ILE A 47 15.88 -1.95 -7.56
C ILE A 47 16.04 -3.34 -8.20
N GLN A 48 16.91 -4.16 -7.60
CA GLN A 48 17.22 -5.50 -8.10
C GLN A 48 16.30 -6.54 -7.47
N SER A 49 15.69 -7.39 -8.29
CA SER A 49 14.74 -8.40 -7.84
C SER A 49 15.37 -9.48 -6.97
N ASP A 50 16.67 -9.76 -7.14
CA ASP A 50 17.36 -10.79 -6.37
C ASP A 50 17.45 -10.47 -4.87
N LYS A 51 17.24 -9.20 -4.50
CA LYS A 51 17.27 -8.73 -3.12
C LYS A 51 15.88 -8.68 -2.47
N ILE A 52 14.85 -9.09 -3.20
CA ILE A 52 13.46 -8.91 -2.77
C ILE A 52 12.83 -10.26 -2.48
N THR A 53 12.19 -10.38 -1.30
CA THR A 53 11.42 -11.59 -1.00
C THR A 53 10.13 -11.60 -1.80
N THR A 54 9.73 -12.78 -2.25
CA THR A 54 8.54 -12.96 -3.10
C THR A 54 7.28 -12.33 -2.51
N ARG A 55 7.11 -12.43 -1.19
CA ARG A 55 5.93 -11.90 -0.53
C ARG A 55 5.81 -10.36 -0.63
N HIS A 56 6.92 -9.66 -0.85
CA HIS A 56 6.91 -8.20 -0.98
C HIS A 56 6.59 -7.74 -2.39
N MET A 57 6.67 -8.63 -3.38
CA MET A 57 6.29 -8.30 -4.74
C MET A 57 4.79 -8.02 -4.79
N LEU A 58 4.42 -6.88 -5.33
CA LEU A 58 3.02 -6.47 -5.41
C LEU A 58 2.26 -7.31 -6.41
N LYS A 59 1.00 -7.56 -6.13
CA LYS A 59 0.06 -8.26 -7.00
C LYS A 59 -1.09 -7.33 -7.34
N VAL A 60 -1.65 -7.49 -8.53
CA VAL A 60 -2.83 -6.74 -8.93
C VAL A 60 -3.94 -6.94 -7.89
N GLY A 61 -4.53 -5.84 -7.45
CA GLY A 61 -5.54 -5.86 -6.39
C GLY A 61 -5.00 -5.59 -5.00
N ASP A 62 -3.67 -5.54 -4.82
CA ASP A 62 -3.10 -5.08 -3.55
C ASP A 62 -3.48 -3.62 -3.32
N VAL A 63 -3.87 -3.29 -2.09
CA VAL A 63 -4.16 -1.90 -1.70
C VAL A 63 -2.97 -1.35 -0.94
N LEU A 64 -2.44 -0.24 -1.43
CA LEU A 64 -1.31 0.44 -0.79
C LEU A 64 -1.86 1.56 0.06
N PHE A 65 -1.54 1.57 1.34
CA PHE A 65 -1.99 2.58 2.28
C PHE A 65 -0.80 3.36 2.83
N ALA A 66 -0.72 4.65 2.47
CA ALA A 66 0.29 5.55 2.97
C ALA A 66 -0.20 6.10 4.31
N ALA A 67 0.25 5.48 5.40
CA ALA A 67 -0.18 5.82 6.74
C ALA A 67 0.88 6.56 7.54
N LYS A 68 2.05 6.75 6.96
CA LYS A 68 3.19 7.40 7.60
C LYS A 68 3.47 8.73 6.91
N GLY A 69 3.71 9.77 7.68
CA GLY A 69 4.00 11.09 7.15
C GLY A 69 2.76 11.98 7.07
N SER A 70 2.86 13.06 6.29
CA SER A 70 1.82 14.09 6.21
C SER A 70 0.66 13.72 5.29
N LYS A 71 0.88 12.78 4.36
CA LYS A 71 -0.14 12.34 3.42
C LYS A 71 -0.67 10.98 3.82
N ASN A 72 -2.00 10.85 3.90
CA ASN A 72 -2.64 9.57 4.18
C ASN A 72 -3.61 9.29 3.04
N PHE A 73 -3.32 8.25 2.26
CA PHE A 73 -4.17 7.87 1.14
C PHE A 73 -4.06 6.36 0.91
N ALA A 74 -5.07 5.81 0.27
CA ALA A 74 -5.05 4.42 -0.20
C ALA A 74 -5.21 4.40 -1.71
N THR A 75 -4.49 3.50 -2.36
CA THR A 75 -4.57 3.32 -3.81
C THR A 75 -4.46 1.84 -4.15
N VAL A 76 -5.09 1.42 -5.23
CA VAL A 76 -5.06 0.02 -5.68
C VAL A 76 -3.95 -0.15 -6.71
N PHE A 77 -3.14 -1.20 -6.53
CA PHE A 77 -2.11 -1.55 -7.51
C PHE A 77 -2.76 -2.34 -8.64
N GLU A 78 -2.70 -1.81 -9.86
CA GLU A 78 -3.37 -2.39 -11.03
C GLU A 78 -2.42 -2.71 -12.19
N LYS A 79 -1.11 -2.56 -11.99
CA LYS A 79 -0.10 -2.72 -13.04
C LYS A 79 0.40 -4.15 -13.09
N ASP A 80 -0.32 -5.05 -13.77
CA ASP A 80 0.02 -6.46 -13.84
C ASP A 80 1.31 -6.75 -14.61
N ASN A 81 1.71 -5.83 -15.49
CA ASN A 81 2.92 -5.98 -16.30
C ASN A 81 4.11 -5.20 -15.75
N LEU A 82 3.98 -4.65 -14.53
CA LEU A 82 5.02 -3.84 -13.93
C LEU A 82 5.46 -4.48 -12.60
N PRO A 83 6.61 -5.19 -12.59
CA PRO A 83 7.11 -5.72 -11.32
C PRO A 83 7.41 -4.56 -10.36
N ALA A 84 6.82 -4.59 -9.18
CA ALA A 84 6.94 -3.50 -8.23
C ALA A 84 6.89 -3.99 -6.80
N VAL A 85 7.52 -3.22 -5.90
CA VAL A 85 7.37 -3.35 -4.45
C VAL A 85 7.09 -1.98 -3.88
N ALA A 86 6.37 -1.94 -2.76
CA ALA A 86 6.10 -0.69 -2.04
C ALA A 86 7.17 -0.44 -1.00
N SER A 87 7.50 0.83 -0.80
CA SER A 87 8.45 1.25 0.23
C SER A 87 7.85 1.13 1.64
N THR A 88 8.68 1.33 2.66
CA THR A 88 8.25 1.27 4.06
C THR A 88 7.31 2.41 4.45
N SER A 89 7.09 3.39 3.58
CA SER A 89 6.07 4.41 3.82
C SER A 89 4.64 3.88 3.63
N PHE A 90 4.51 2.68 3.08
CA PHE A 90 3.21 2.05 2.84
C PHE A 90 2.99 0.83 3.72
N PHE A 91 1.73 0.59 4.06
CA PHE A 91 1.24 -0.75 4.36
C PHE A 91 0.68 -1.36 3.08
N VAL A 92 0.93 -2.65 2.88
CA VAL A 92 0.37 -3.39 1.76
C VAL A 92 -0.74 -4.28 2.29
N LEU A 93 -1.96 -4.04 1.81
CA LEU A 93 -3.15 -4.78 2.22
C LEU A 93 -3.53 -5.74 1.09
N ARG A 94 -3.30 -7.03 1.32
CA ARG A 94 -3.61 -8.08 0.34
C ARG A 94 -4.90 -8.76 0.75
N ILE A 95 -5.91 -8.69 -0.10
CA ILE A 95 -7.25 -9.17 0.22
C ILE A 95 -7.25 -10.70 0.28
N ILE A 96 -7.82 -11.25 1.36
CA ILE A 96 -8.00 -12.68 1.57
C ILE A 96 -9.42 -13.09 1.16
N ASP A 97 -10.42 -12.30 1.56
CA ASP A 97 -11.82 -12.59 1.28
C ASP A 97 -12.16 -12.17 -0.16
N PRO A 98 -12.54 -13.12 -1.04
CA PRO A 98 -12.80 -12.79 -2.43
C PRO A 98 -14.04 -11.90 -2.65
N GLU A 99 -14.88 -11.74 -1.64
CA GLU A 99 -16.04 -10.84 -1.72
C GLU A 99 -15.67 -9.38 -1.50
N LEU A 100 -14.50 -9.11 -0.93
CA LEU A 100 -14.05 -7.73 -0.72
C LEU A 100 -13.35 -7.23 -1.97
N LEU A 101 -13.89 -6.14 -2.55
CA LEU A 101 -13.28 -5.53 -3.73
C LEU A 101 -12.17 -4.56 -3.32
N PRO A 102 -11.01 -4.60 -4.01
CA PRO A 102 -9.92 -3.67 -3.70
C PRO A 102 -10.34 -2.20 -3.79
N ASP A 103 -11.13 -1.83 -4.79
CA ASP A 103 -11.61 -0.46 -4.96
C ASP A 103 -12.47 -0.01 -3.79
N TYR A 104 -13.29 -0.90 -3.24
CA TYR A 104 -14.10 -0.59 -2.07
C TYR A 104 -13.22 -0.35 -0.85
N LEU A 105 -12.23 -1.21 -0.62
CA LEU A 105 -11.31 -1.05 0.50
C LEU A 105 -10.56 0.27 0.41
N ALA A 106 -10.04 0.60 -0.78
CA ALA A 106 -9.33 1.86 -0.98
C ALA A 106 -10.27 3.05 -0.76
N TRP A 107 -11.49 2.98 -1.27
CA TRP A 107 -12.49 4.03 -1.07
C TRP A 107 -12.77 4.24 0.42
N PHE A 108 -12.95 3.15 1.15
CA PHE A 108 -13.22 3.23 2.60
C PHE A 108 -12.06 3.89 3.33
N LEU A 109 -10.81 3.46 3.03
CA LEU A 109 -9.62 4.01 3.68
C LEU A 109 -9.40 5.49 3.33
N ASN A 110 -9.88 5.93 2.19
CA ASN A 110 -9.82 7.35 1.78
C ASN A 110 -10.99 8.16 2.30
N HIS A 111 -12.00 7.53 2.90
CA HIS A 111 -13.17 8.24 3.39
C HIS A 111 -12.78 9.15 4.56
N PRO A 112 -13.35 10.37 4.65
CA PRO A 112 -13.00 11.32 5.72
C PRO A 112 -13.16 10.74 7.13
N TYR A 113 -14.16 9.90 7.36
CA TYR A 113 -14.37 9.26 8.67
C TYR A 113 -13.19 8.37 9.04
N ALA A 114 -12.74 7.52 8.13
CA ALA A 114 -11.60 6.65 8.36
C ALA A 114 -10.32 7.46 8.56
N GLN A 115 -10.14 8.53 7.77
CA GLN A 115 -8.96 9.40 7.88
C GLN A 115 -8.88 10.08 9.24
N VAL A 116 -10.00 10.54 9.79
CA VAL A 116 -10.04 11.16 11.12
C VAL A 116 -9.61 10.16 12.18
N ILE A 117 -10.14 8.95 12.14
CA ILE A 117 -9.78 7.89 13.09
C ILE A 117 -8.29 7.57 13.01
N LEU A 118 -7.76 7.42 11.80
CA LEU A 118 -6.36 7.09 11.57
C LEU A 118 -5.43 8.20 12.08
N LYS A 119 -5.77 9.46 11.82
CA LYS A 119 -4.97 10.59 12.28
C LYS A 119 -4.94 10.70 13.79
N ASN A 120 -6.07 10.49 14.45
CA ASN A 120 -6.18 10.60 15.91
C ASN A 120 -5.41 9.50 16.63
N LYS A 121 -5.08 8.41 15.95
CA LYS A 121 -4.40 7.27 16.54
C LYS A 121 -3.12 6.92 15.78
N ALA A 122 -2.40 7.94 15.35
CA ALA A 122 -1.21 7.76 14.50
C ALA A 122 -0.17 6.82 15.12
N ARG A 123 -0.02 6.81 16.45
CA ARG A 123 0.95 5.94 17.14
C ARG A 123 0.57 4.47 17.09
N GLY A 124 -0.70 4.17 16.86
CA GLY A 124 -1.20 2.81 16.77
C GLY A 124 -1.68 2.44 15.40
N THR A 125 -1.13 3.08 14.35
CA THR A 125 -1.63 2.94 12.98
C THR A 125 -1.73 1.48 12.53
N SER A 126 -0.70 0.66 12.80
CA SER A 126 -0.73 -0.76 12.40
C SER A 126 -1.87 -1.51 13.08
N LYS A 127 -2.07 -1.28 14.38
CA LYS A 127 -3.17 -1.90 15.12
C LYS A 127 -4.51 -1.39 14.66
N LEU A 128 -4.59 -0.11 14.35
CA LEU A 128 -5.82 0.52 13.90
C LEU A 128 -6.24 -0.01 12.53
N VAL A 129 -5.29 -0.09 11.60
CA VAL A 129 -5.54 -0.66 10.27
C VAL A 129 -6.03 -2.10 10.41
N ALA A 130 -5.48 -2.88 11.34
CA ALA A 130 -5.92 -4.25 11.58
C ALA A 130 -7.34 -4.34 12.16
N ARG A 131 -7.90 -3.25 12.66
CA ARG A 131 -9.25 -3.22 13.25
C ARG A 131 -10.31 -2.57 12.36
N ILE A 132 -9.91 -1.98 11.28
CA ILE A 132 -10.84 -1.40 10.33
C ILE A 132 -11.59 -2.51 9.61
#